data_e5616835a1954d4aca819d4ddb5dd0dd
#
_entry.id   e5616835a1954d4aca819d4ddb5dd0dd
#
_cell.length_a   1.000
_cell.length_b   1.000
_cell.length_c   1.000
_cell.angle_alpha   90.00
_cell.angle_beta   90.00
_cell.angle_gamma   90.00
#
_symmetry.space_group_name_H-M   'P 1'
#
loop_
_entity.id
_entity.type
_entity.pdbx_description
1 polymer ?
#
loop_
_entity_poly.entity_id
_entity_poly.type
_entity_poly.pdbx_seq_one_letter_code
_entity_poly.pdbx_strand_id
1 'polypeptide(L)'
;MAEGKVTLEIVTPQGLALHEEVDDVSAPSVSGEFGVLPGHLPLLAALRTGIVTFHKGGVEKKLAVAEGFVEIKDDRALLLTDKVATADTVDPVKVRLELKEVDDKLDHYTGQPGSPEWQGLVGRELWAAAQLELYGDPPPATQRPFEEFGPPAPPEDDEVSLPRDSDVGDEPA
;
A
#
# COMPACT_ATOMS: atom_id res chain seq x y z
N MET A 1 -20.67 -8.79 -26.65
CA MET A 1 -19.90 -7.82 -25.84
C MET A 1 -18.46 -8.22 -25.94
N ALA A 2 -17.59 -7.31 -26.31
CA ALA A 2 -16.15 -7.62 -26.34
C ALA A 2 -15.73 -7.99 -24.91
N GLU A 3 -15.31 -9.22 -24.71
CA GLU A 3 -14.60 -9.63 -23.50
C GLU A 3 -13.22 -8.98 -23.60
N GLY A 4 -13.12 -7.72 -23.15
CA GLY A 4 -11.86 -7.06 -23.00
C GLY A 4 -11.03 -7.82 -21.96
N LYS A 5 -9.73 -7.82 -22.12
CA LYS A 5 -8.78 -8.35 -21.14
C LYS A 5 -7.87 -7.21 -20.67
N VAL A 6 -7.34 -7.37 -19.48
CA VAL A 6 -6.31 -6.50 -18.94
C VAL A 6 -4.97 -7.24 -19.02
N THR A 7 -3.96 -6.61 -19.57
CA THR A 7 -2.60 -7.12 -19.52
C THR A 7 -1.99 -6.76 -18.16
N LEU A 8 -1.83 -7.76 -17.28
CA LEU A 8 -1.17 -7.60 -15.99
C LEU A 8 0.32 -7.87 -16.13
N GLU A 9 1.14 -6.89 -15.83
CA GLU A 9 2.59 -7.01 -15.77
C GLU A 9 3.10 -6.63 -14.38
N ILE A 10 3.97 -7.46 -13.84
CA ILE A 10 4.65 -7.18 -12.57
C ILE A 10 6.15 -7.22 -12.81
N VAL A 11 6.80 -6.12 -12.50
CA VAL A 11 8.26 -5.94 -12.68
C VAL A 11 8.88 -5.66 -11.32
N THR A 12 9.98 -6.36 -11.06
CA THR A 12 10.80 -6.20 -9.87
C THR A 12 12.22 -5.80 -10.27
N PRO A 13 13.10 -5.44 -9.34
CA PRO A 13 14.52 -5.19 -9.64
C PRO A 13 15.24 -6.38 -10.29
N GLN A 14 14.71 -7.60 -10.12
CA GLN A 14 15.24 -8.83 -10.75
C GLN A 14 14.73 -9.02 -12.18
N GLY A 15 13.74 -8.23 -12.61
CA GLY A 15 13.16 -8.28 -13.94
C GLY A 15 11.65 -8.52 -13.95
N LEU A 16 11.13 -8.95 -15.09
CA LEU A 16 9.72 -9.27 -15.28
C LEU A 16 9.34 -10.51 -14.47
N ALA A 17 8.46 -10.35 -13.48
CA ALA A 17 8.01 -11.42 -12.61
C ALA A 17 6.71 -12.08 -13.10
N LEU A 18 5.82 -11.30 -13.72
CA LEU A 18 4.55 -11.78 -14.26
C LEU A 18 4.17 -11.00 -15.52
N HIS A 19 3.63 -11.70 -16.51
CA HIS A 19 2.98 -11.12 -17.68
C HIS A 19 1.82 -12.04 -18.08
N GLU A 20 0.59 -11.60 -17.86
CA GLU A 20 -0.62 -12.39 -18.05
C GLU A 20 -1.77 -11.54 -18.61
N GLU A 21 -2.56 -12.12 -19.53
CA GLU A 21 -3.86 -11.55 -19.87
C GLU A 21 -4.90 -12.06 -18.89
N VAL A 22 -5.59 -11.14 -18.21
CA VAL A 22 -6.52 -11.42 -17.11
C VAL A 22 -7.87 -10.76 -17.34
N ASP A 23 -8.88 -11.19 -16.60
CA ASP A 23 -10.24 -10.64 -16.71
C ASP A 23 -10.35 -9.32 -15.95
N ASP A 24 -9.74 -9.28 -14.78
CA ASP A 24 -9.67 -8.12 -13.89
C ASP A 24 -8.47 -8.23 -12.97
N VAL A 25 -8.13 -7.12 -12.30
CA VAL A 25 -7.08 -7.04 -11.28
C VAL A 25 -7.60 -6.20 -10.13
N SER A 26 -7.40 -6.65 -8.89
CA SER A 26 -7.52 -5.85 -7.67
C SER A 26 -6.16 -5.70 -7.01
N ALA A 27 -5.80 -4.48 -6.62
CA ALA A 27 -4.50 -4.19 -6.03
C ALA A 27 -4.59 -3.22 -4.84
N PRO A 28 -3.71 -3.38 -3.83
CA PRO A 28 -3.69 -2.51 -2.67
C PRO A 28 -2.94 -1.22 -2.97
N SER A 29 -3.55 -0.07 -2.71
CA SER A 29 -2.89 1.22 -2.78
C SER A 29 -2.84 1.91 -1.41
N VAL A 30 -2.06 2.97 -1.31
CA VAL A 30 -2.01 3.81 -0.10
C VAL A 30 -3.35 4.49 0.19
N SER A 31 -4.21 4.65 -0.82
CA SER A 31 -5.55 5.23 -0.70
C SER A 31 -6.67 4.18 -0.52
N GLY A 32 -6.32 2.91 -0.44
CA GLY A 32 -7.25 1.79 -0.36
C GLY A 32 -7.09 0.81 -1.53
N GLU A 33 -7.92 -0.23 -1.53
CA GLU A 33 -7.95 -1.20 -2.62
C GLU A 33 -8.67 -0.63 -3.83
N PHE A 34 -8.18 -0.91 -5.03
CA PHE A 34 -8.84 -0.52 -6.28
C PHE A 34 -8.88 -1.69 -7.26
N GLY A 35 -9.92 -1.72 -8.10
CA GLY A 35 -10.11 -2.72 -9.13
C GLY A 35 -9.89 -2.16 -10.53
N VAL A 36 -9.29 -2.95 -11.40
CA VAL A 36 -9.03 -2.63 -12.81
C VAL A 36 -9.81 -3.60 -13.68
N LEU A 37 -10.69 -3.08 -14.49
CA LEU A 37 -11.43 -3.79 -15.52
C LEU A 37 -11.01 -3.26 -16.90
N PRO A 38 -11.27 -4.00 -17.98
CA PRO A 38 -11.07 -3.48 -19.33
C PRO A 38 -11.77 -2.13 -19.53
N GLY A 39 -11.09 -1.17 -20.17
CA GLY A 39 -11.56 0.19 -20.34
C GLY A 39 -11.34 1.10 -19.12
N HIS A 40 -10.59 0.67 -18.12
CA HIS A 40 -10.25 1.50 -16.98
C HIS A 40 -9.51 2.78 -17.42
N LEU A 41 -9.88 3.90 -16.82
CA LEU A 41 -9.21 5.17 -17.10
C LEU A 41 -7.73 5.12 -16.66
N PRO A 42 -6.85 5.86 -17.34
CA PRO A 42 -5.46 5.96 -16.93
C PRO A 42 -5.31 6.37 -15.46
N LEU A 43 -4.46 5.64 -14.74
CA LEU A 43 -4.20 5.86 -13.32
C LEU A 43 -2.72 5.63 -13.02
N LEU A 44 -2.16 6.48 -12.19
CA LEU A 44 -0.87 6.24 -11.53
C LEU A 44 -1.10 6.32 -10.01
N ALA A 45 -0.77 5.27 -9.30
CA ALA A 45 -0.96 5.20 -7.85
C ALA A 45 0.23 4.53 -7.14
N ALA A 46 0.42 4.87 -5.88
CA ALA A 46 1.38 4.18 -5.03
C ALA A 46 0.76 2.88 -4.50
N LEU A 47 1.48 1.77 -4.66
CA LEU A 47 1.12 0.48 -4.09
C LEU A 47 1.53 0.42 -2.63
N ARG A 48 0.69 -0.21 -1.83
CA ARG A 48 1.00 -0.65 -0.48
C ARG A 48 1.34 -2.14 -0.50
N THR A 49 2.18 -2.60 0.42
CA THR A 49 2.39 -4.02 0.64
C THR A 49 1.06 -4.71 0.96
N GLY A 50 0.76 -5.79 0.24
CA GLY A 50 -0.50 -6.53 0.39
C GLY A 50 -0.71 -7.55 -0.73
N ILE A 51 -1.96 -7.94 -0.91
CA ILE A 51 -2.37 -8.94 -1.89
C ILE A 51 -2.89 -8.28 -3.16
N VAL A 52 -2.37 -8.72 -4.29
CA VAL A 52 -2.95 -8.50 -5.61
C VAL A 52 -3.78 -9.74 -5.96
N THR A 53 -5.03 -9.53 -6.29
CA THR A 53 -5.96 -10.57 -6.74
C THR A 53 -6.30 -10.32 -8.20
N PHE A 54 -6.35 -11.36 -9.00
CA PHE A 54 -6.76 -11.27 -10.40
C PHE A 54 -7.51 -12.54 -10.83
N HIS A 55 -8.38 -12.39 -11.83
CA HIS A 55 -9.09 -13.52 -12.40
C HIS A 55 -8.55 -13.83 -13.80
N LYS A 56 -8.42 -15.11 -14.10
CA LYS A 56 -8.08 -15.60 -15.45
C LYS A 56 -8.98 -16.74 -15.82
N GLY A 57 -9.88 -16.52 -16.78
CA GLY A 57 -10.85 -17.52 -17.20
C GLY A 57 -11.79 -17.93 -16.07
N GLY A 58 -12.17 -16.99 -15.20
CA GLY A 58 -13.02 -17.22 -14.03
C GLY A 58 -12.31 -17.86 -12.83
N VAL A 59 -11.00 -18.09 -12.91
CA VAL A 59 -10.20 -18.62 -11.79
C VAL A 59 -9.50 -17.48 -11.06
N GLU A 60 -9.75 -17.35 -9.76
CA GLU A 60 -9.08 -16.39 -8.89
C GLU A 60 -7.64 -16.83 -8.62
N LYS A 61 -6.71 -15.90 -8.76
CA LYS A 61 -5.31 -16.05 -8.39
C LYS A 61 -4.88 -14.90 -7.49
N LYS A 62 -3.98 -15.19 -6.56
CA LYS A 62 -3.45 -14.23 -5.59
C LYS A 62 -1.93 -14.27 -5.58
N LEU A 63 -1.35 -13.10 -5.37
CA LEU A 63 0.07 -12.96 -5.09
C LEU A 63 0.29 -11.80 -4.12
N ALA A 64 1.33 -11.91 -3.30
CA ALA A 64 1.76 -10.83 -2.43
C ALA A 64 2.72 -9.91 -3.18
N VAL A 65 2.55 -8.61 -3.02
CA VAL A 65 3.45 -7.57 -3.52
C VAL A 65 3.94 -6.71 -2.37
N ALA A 66 5.18 -6.23 -2.47
CA ALA A 66 5.68 -5.18 -1.60
C ALA A 66 5.18 -3.81 -2.10
N GLU A 67 5.57 -2.76 -1.40
CA GLU A 67 5.31 -1.38 -1.84
C GLU A 67 5.91 -1.10 -3.23
N GLY A 68 5.39 -0.08 -3.90
CA GLY A 68 5.83 0.30 -5.23
C GLY A 68 4.86 1.25 -5.91
N PHE A 69 4.69 1.09 -7.21
CA PHE A 69 3.78 1.90 -8.02
C PHE A 69 2.99 1.04 -8.99
N VAL A 70 1.81 1.51 -9.36
CA VAL A 70 1.02 0.94 -10.45
C VAL A 70 0.69 2.00 -11.47
N GLU A 71 0.89 1.66 -12.73
CA GLU A 71 0.42 2.44 -13.87
C GLU A 71 -0.64 1.65 -14.62
N ILE A 72 -1.80 2.27 -14.84
CA ILE A 72 -2.88 1.72 -15.65
C ILE A 72 -3.03 2.59 -16.87
N LYS A 73 -2.94 1.99 -18.04
CA LYS A 73 -3.10 2.66 -19.32
C LYS A 73 -3.37 1.65 -20.43
N ASP A 74 -4.32 1.97 -21.30
CA ASP A 74 -4.61 1.19 -22.52
C ASP A 74 -4.81 -0.33 -22.23
N ASP A 75 -5.67 -0.64 -21.25
CA ASP A 75 -5.95 -2.00 -20.77
C ASP A 75 -4.71 -2.76 -20.26
N ARG A 76 -3.70 -2.05 -19.86
CA ARG A 76 -2.50 -2.59 -19.22
C ARG A 76 -2.38 -2.09 -17.79
N ALA A 77 -2.17 -3.01 -16.87
CA ALA A 77 -1.83 -2.75 -15.46
C ALA A 77 -0.37 -3.15 -15.24
N LEU A 78 0.51 -2.17 -15.14
CA LEU A 78 1.94 -2.36 -14.85
C LEU A 78 2.19 -2.08 -13.37
N LEU A 79 2.62 -3.09 -12.63
CA LEU A 79 3.02 -2.99 -11.24
C LEU A 79 4.55 -3.00 -11.15
N LEU A 80 5.12 -1.99 -10.57
CA LEU A 80 6.54 -1.89 -10.24
C LEU A 80 6.67 -2.05 -8.73
N THR A 81 7.26 -3.15 -8.27
CA THR A 81 7.36 -3.49 -6.84
C THR A 81 8.72 -4.09 -6.52
N ASP A 82 9.19 -3.92 -5.30
CA ASP A 82 10.47 -4.49 -4.88
C ASP A 82 10.45 -6.01 -4.75
N LYS A 83 9.29 -6.58 -4.40
CA LYS A 83 9.14 -8.02 -4.14
C LYS A 83 7.77 -8.51 -4.58
N VAL A 84 7.76 -9.73 -5.05
CA VAL A 84 6.54 -10.49 -5.35
C VAL A 84 6.68 -11.91 -4.81
N ALA A 85 5.60 -12.48 -4.30
CA ALA A 85 5.56 -13.87 -3.87
C ALA A 85 4.21 -14.50 -4.21
N THR A 86 4.27 -15.79 -4.54
CA THR A 86 3.09 -16.65 -4.72
C THR A 86 3.07 -17.71 -3.63
N ALA A 87 1.93 -18.36 -3.40
CA ALA A 87 1.82 -19.42 -2.39
C ALA A 87 2.89 -20.51 -2.59
N ASP A 88 3.23 -20.84 -3.85
CA ASP A 88 4.22 -21.88 -4.15
C ASP A 88 5.66 -21.49 -3.77
N THR A 89 5.96 -20.20 -3.67
CA THR A 89 7.31 -19.69 -3.38
C THR A 89 7.53 -19.37 -1.91
N VAL A 90 6.48 -19.35 -1.12
CA VAL A 90 6.52 -18.97 0.30
C VAL A 90 6.57 -20.21 1.19
N ASP A 91 7.48 -20.21 2.17
CA ASP A 91 7.51 -21.17 3.27
C ASP A 91 6.79 -20.55 4.48
N PRO A 92 5.54 -20.93 4.76
CA PRO A 92 4.74 -20.28 5.81
C PRO A 92 5.33 -20.46 7.22
N VAL A 93 6.10 -21.53 7.46
CA VAL A 93 6.74 -21.77 8.75
C VAL A 93 7.84 -20.74 8.99
N LYS A 94 8.69 -20.53 7.98
CA LYS A 94 9.77 -19.53 8.06
C LYS A 94 9.19 -18.12 8.18
N VAL A 95 8.15 -17.81 7.42
CA VAL A 95 7.54 -16.48 7.44
C VAL A 95 6.87 -16.19 8.79
N ARG A 96 6.23 -17.18 9.43
CA ARG A 96 5.70 -17.01 10.80
C ARG A 96 6.78 -16.75 11.84
N LEU A 97 7.92 -17.41 11.71
CA LEU A 97 9.06 -17.15 12.59
C LEU A 97 9.63 -15.75 12.38
N GLU A 98 9.75 -15.33 11.13
CA GLU A 98 10.20 -13.97 10.79
C GLU A 98 9.23 -12.91 11.31
N LEU A 99 7.93 -13.11 11.13
CA LEU A 99 6.90 -12.18 11.63
C LEU A 99 7.04 -12.03 13.15
N LYS A 100 7.12 -13.14 13.89
CA LYS A 100 7.28 -13.12 15.35
C LYS A 100 8.55 -12.38 15.77
N GLU A 101 9.67 -12.63 15.10
CA GLU A 101 10.93 -11.94 15.39
C GLU A 101 10.83 -10.43 15.19
N VAL A 102 10.15 -10.02 14.14
CA VAL A 102 9.96 -8.59 13.81
C VAL A 102 9.00 -7.94 14.80
N ASP A 103 7.90 -8.61 15.15
CA ASP A 103 6.94 -8.15 16.15
C ASP A 103 7.64 -7.93 17.49
N ASP A 104 8.43 -8.93 17.96
CA ASP A 104 9.20 -8.82 19.21
C ASP A 104 10.17 -7.62 19.17
N LYS A 105 10.80 -7.35 18.04
CA LYS A 105 11.68 -6.18 17.87
C LYS A 105 10.94 -4.86 17.90
N LEU A 106 9.76 -4.79 17.27
CA LEU A 106 8.92 -3.60 17.25
C LEU A 106 8.33 -3.32 18.64
N ASP A 107 7.90 -4.35 19.37
CA ASP A 107 7.35 -4.21 20.72
C ASP A 107 8.39 -3.71 21.74
N HIS A 108 9.66 -4.04 21.53
CA HIS A 108 10.78 -3.61 22.38
C HIS A 108 11.59 -2.47 21.75
N TYR A 109 11.08 -1.84 20.72
CA TYR A 109 11.80 -0.77 20.03
C TYR A 109 11.91 0.48 20.91
N THR A 110 13.15 0.90 21.20
CA THR A 110 13.44 2.06 22.05
C THR A 110 13.85 3.31 21.26
N GLY A 111 13.99 3.17 19.93
CA GLY A 111 14.33 4.28 19.05
C GLY A 111 13.13 5.17 18.75
N GLN A 112 13.34 6.16 17.89
CA GLN A 112 12.27 7.06 17.47
C GLN A 112 11.33 6.36 16.48
N PRO A 113 10.02 6.25 16.76
CA PRO A 113 9.03 5.80 15.77
C PRO A 113 9.12 6.66 14.49
N GLY A 114 9.01 6.01 13.32
CA GLY A 114 9.17 6.69 12.04
C GLY A 114 10.61 6.84 11.57
N SER A 115 11.63 6.47 12.36
CA SER A 115 13.02 6.42 11.90
C SER A 115 13.19 5.40 10.75
N PRO A 116 14.24 5.54 9.90
CA PRO A 116 14.49 4.57 8.83
C PRO A 116 14.60 3.13 9.31
N GLU A 117 15.19 2.90 10.48
CA GLU A 117 15.29 1.57 11.10
C GLU A 117 13.91 1.03 11.47
N TRP A 118 13.07 1.85 12.11
CA TRP A 118 11.72 1.50 12.46
C TRP A 118 10.86 1.20 11.23
N GLN A 119 10.94 2.05 10.19
CA GLN A 119 10.24 1.83 8.91
C GLN A 119 10.69 0.52 8.25
N GLY A 120 11.96 0.18 8.34
CA GLY A 120 12.48 -1.11 7.86
C GLY A 120 11.88 -2.31 8.59
N LEU A 121 11.68 -2.23 9.90
CA LEU A 121 11.01 -3.28 10.67
C LEU A 121 9.53 -3.39 10.30
N VAL A 122 8.82 -2.28 10.21
CA VAL A 122 7.41 -2.26 9.79
C VAL A 122 7.24 -2.81 8.37
N GLY A 123 8.12 -2.46 7.44
CA GLY A 123 8.10 -3.01 6.08
C GLY A 123 8.28 -4.53 6.06
N ARG A 124 9.14 -5.08 6.93
CA ARG A 124 9.31 -6.53 7.09
C ARG A 124 8.09 -7.20 7.71
N GLU A 125 7.48 -6.58 8.72
CA GLU A 125 6.23 -7.05 9.35
C GLU A 125 5.11 -7.16 8.30
N LEU A 126 4.87 -6.07 7.54
CA LEU A 126 3.86 -6.02 6.50
C LEU A 126 4.11 -7.05 5.39
N TRP A 127 5.37 -7.23 4.99
CA TRP A 127 5.73 -8.20 3.97
C TRP A 127 5.50 -9.64 4.44
N ALA A 128 5.87 -9.97 5.66
CA ALA A 128 5.60 -11.28 6.25
C ALA A 128 4.10 -11.53 6.37
N ALA A 129 3.34 -10.54 6.83
CA ALA A 129 1.88 -10.61 6.92
C ALA A 129 1.22 -10.87 5.56
N ALA A 130 1.62 -10.14 4.51
CA ALA A 130 1.09 -10.31 3.15
C ALA A 130 1.38 -11.71 2.59
N GLN A 131 2.57 -12.27 2.86
CA GLN A 131 2.89 -13.63 2.45
C GLN A 131 2.01 -14.68 3.15
N LEU A 132 1.71 -14.51 4.42
CA LEU A 132 0.85 -15.44 5.17
C LEU A 132 -0.62 -15.34 4.74
N GLU A 133 -1.07 -14.17 4.32
CA GLU A 133 -2.42 -13.99 3.78
C GLU A 133 -2.69 -14.86 2.55
N LEU A 134 -1.67 -15.22 1.76
CA LEU A 134 -1.79 -16.16 0.65
C LEU A 134 -2.29 -17.54 1.07
N TYR A 135 -2.14 -17.92 2.33
CA TYR A 135 -2.60 -19.19 2.89
C TYR A 135 -3.97 -19.11 3.58
N GLY A 136 -4.61 -17.94 3.55
CA GLY A 136 -5.93 -17.73 4.17
C GLY A 136 -5.92 -17.70 5.70
N ASP A 137 -4.74 -17.66 6.30
CA ASP A 137 -4.52 -17.51 7.74
C ASP A 137 -3.71 -16.22 7.98
N PRO A 138 -4.34 -15.05 7.77
CA PRO A 138 -3.65 -13.80 8.02
C PRO A 138 -3.28 -13.76 9.51
N PRO A 139 -2.05 -13.39 9.84
CA PRO A 139 -1.71 -13.10 11.22
C PRO A 139 -2.68 -12.04 11.74
N PRO A 140 -3.02 -12.05 13.03
CA PRO A 140 -3.79 -10.97 13.61
C PRO A 140 -3.09 -9.68 13.21
N ALA A 141 -3.81 -8.81 12.49
CA ALA A 141 -3.26 -7.54 12.08
C ALA A 141 -2.81 -6.82 13.34
N THR A 142 -1.52 -6.71 13.52
CA THR A 142 -0.96 -5.72 14.43
C THR A 142 -1.35 -4.39 13.77
N GLN A 143 -2.55 -3.91 14.10
CA GLN A 143 -3.04 -2.63 13.63
C GLN A 143 -2.18 -1.57 14.32
N ARG A 144 -1.01 -1.35 13.77
CA ARG A 144 -0.32 -0.10 14.05
C ARG A 144 -1.11 0.96 13.30
N PRO A 145 -1.80 1.88 14.00
CA PRO A 145 -2.67 2.81 13.33
C PRO A 145 -1.87 3.61 12.30
N PHE A 146 -2.32 3.58 11.06
CA PHE A 146 -1.74 4.37 9.96
C PHE A 146 -1.75 5.87 10.28
N GLU A 147 -2.59 6.29 11.24
CA GLU A 147 -2.69 7.66 11.74
C GLU A 147 -1.40 8.17 12.40
N GLU A 148 -0.53 7.28 12.89
CA GLU A 148 0.79 7.68 13.40
C GLU A 148 1.80 8.06 12.31
N PHE A 149 1.48 7.81 11.02
CA PHE A 149 2.35 8.03 9.86
C PHE A 149 1.78 9.03 8.86
N GLY A 150 0.65 9.64 9.16
CA GLY A 150 0.16 10.79 8.42
C GLY A 150 1.22 11.90 8.40
N PRO A 151 1.22 12.79 7.39
CA PRO A 151 2.05 13.98 7.45
C PRO A 151 1.79 14.65 8.81
N PRO A 152 2.83 15.23 9.45
CA PRO A 152 2.64 15.91 10.72
C PRO A 152 1.45 16.86 10.57
N ALA A 153 0.57 16.86 11.58
CA ALA A 153 -0.56 17.78 11.59
C ALA A 153 -0.04 19.18 11.23
N PRO A 154 -0.71 19.90 10.33
CA PRO A 154 -0.33 21.28 10.07
C PRO A 154 -0.20 21.99 11.42
N PRO A 155 0.81 22.85 11.61
CA PRO A 155 0.93 23.60 12.84
C PRO A 155 -0.43 24.23 13.14
N GLU A 156 -0.92 24.02 14.35
CA GLU A 156 -2.12 24.72 14.81
C GLU A 156 -1.88 26.19 14.49
N ASP A 157 -2.71 26.74 13.61
CA ASP A 157 -2.63 28.17 13.30
C ASP A 157 -2.74 28.89 14.64
N ASP A 158 -1.61 29.37 15.14
CA ASP A 158 -1.62 30.38 16.19
C ASP A 158 -2.62 31.42 15.71
N GLU A 159 -3.73 31.55 16.42
CA GLU A 159 -4.76 32.53 16.11
C GLU A 159 -4.05 33.87 15.86
N VAL A 160 -3.84 34.17 14.59
CA VAL A 160 -3.49 35.52 14.16
C VAL A 160 -4.72 36.34 14.52
N SER A 161 -4.71 36.85 15.73
CA SER A 161 -5.67 37.84 16.18
C SER A 161 -5.56 39.02 15.23
N LEU A 162 -6.44 39.02 14.25
CA LEU A 162 -6.64 40.21 13.42
C LEU A 162 -6.94 41.39 14.33
N PRO A 163 -6.22 42.49 14.22
CA PRO A 163 -6.55 43.70 14.99
C PRO A 163 -8.00 44.07 14.67
N ARG A 164 -8.82 44.16 15.71
CA ARG A 164 -10.19 44.64 15.56
C ARG A 164 -10.09 46.10 15.14
N ASP A 165 -10.57 46.39 13.92
CA ASP A 165 -10.87 47.75 13.47
C ASP A 165 -11.94 48.35 14.38
N SER A 166 -11.48 48.97 15.46
CA SER A 166 -12.29 49.83 16.29
C SER A 166 -11.44 51.04 16.65
N ASP A 167 -11.26 51.94 15.72
CA ASP A 167 -11.01 53.34 15.93
C ASP A 167 -11.22 54.14 14.62
N VAL A 168 -12.48 54.20 14.19
CA VAL A 168 -12.89 55.31 13.34
C VAL A 168 -13.38 56.36 14.31
N GLY A 169 -12.44 57.23 14.71
CA GLY A 169 -12.75 58.40 15.50
C GLY A 169 -13.72 59.31 14.72
N ASP A 170 -14.84 59.53 15.38
CA ASP A 170 -15.84 60.54 15.06
C ASP A 170 -15.19 61.91 15.29
N GLU A 171 -14.89 62.63 14.21
CA GLU A 171 -14.42 64.02 14.30
C GLU A 171 -15.67 64.92 14.11
N PRO A 172 -16.04 65.74 15.15
CA PRO A 172 -17.15 66.69 15.01
C PRO A 172 -16.70 67.90 14.20
N ALA A 173 -17.64 68.38 13.42
CA ALA A 173 -17.59 69.55 12.52
C ALA A 173 -17.21 70.89 13.23
#